data_44841a671b8962f927052eb61c605550
#
_entry.id   44841a671b8962f927052eb61c605550
#
_cell.length_a   1.000
_cell.length_b   1.000
_cell.length_c   1.000
_cell.angle_alpha   90.00
_cell.angle_beta   90.00
_cell.angle_gamma   90.00
#
_symmetry.space_group_name_H-M   'P 1'
#
loop_
_entity.id
_entity.type
_entity.pdbx_description
1 polymer ?
#
loop_
_entity_poly.entity_id
_entity_poly.type
_entity_poly.pdbx_seq_one_letter_code
_entity_poly.pdbx_strand_id
1 'polypeptide(L)'
;MTTPETEVAAPERSRLAVHTMTTKPLSLAEAADAYSQRGIAGISVWVEALEGLATSAAKQIVDDAGLKVPALVRGGFFCASSESERHKRVDNNRHLIEIAAELDAEMLVLVVGAEPGVPLEQQRGWVRDGIEKILPVAEAANVKLAIEPLHPMYAADKSCINRIAEARTICDRIDDPFVGVAVDVYHVWWDPDLSSEIKLLGEADRIFGFHVCDWRVPTRDLLTDRALMGDGCIDIRGIRGEVEAAGFGGWIEVEIFSEDHWASDQGDYLDKIIQRYETDS
;
A
#
# COMPACT_ATOMS: atom_id res chain seq x y z
N MET A 1 -30.12 19.17 11.75
CA MET A 1 -30.00 18.03 12.67
C MET A 1 -28.65 17.42 12.35
N THR A 2 -27.65 17.70 13.18
CA THR A 2 -26.33 17.05 13.08
C THR A 2 -26.52 15.61 13.52
N THR A 3 -26.31 14.67 12.60
CA THR A 3 -26.12 13.24 12.95
C THR A 3 -25.03 13.17 14.02
N PRO A 4 -25.19 12.40 15.09
CA PRO A 4 -24.11 12.19 16.03
C PRO A 4 -22.94 11.56 15.26
N GLU A 5 -21.78 12.22 15.25
CA GLU A 5 -20.54 11.61 14.83
C GLU A 5 -20.35 10.37 15.71
N THR A 6 -20.42 9.19 15.11
CA THR A 6 -20.05 7.97 15.81
C THR A 6 -18.57 8.08 16.08
N GLU A 7 -18.19 8.23 17.35
CA GLU A 7 -16.79 8.34 17.74
C GLU A 7 -16.06 7.06 17.33
N VAL A 8 -15.19 7.16 16.35
CA VAL A 8 -14.38 6.03 15.86
C VAL A 8 -13.34 5.73 16.94
N ALA A 9 -13.38 4.50 17.50
CA ALA A 9 -12.43 4.08 18.52
C ALA A 9 -10.98 4.14 18.01
N ALA A 10 -10.00 4.26 18.93
CA ALA A 10 -8.60 4.15 18.56
C ALA A 10 -8.29 2.78 17.93
N PRO A 11 -7.41 2.71 16.93
CA PRO A 11 -7.06 1.44 16.29
C PRO A 11 -6.28 0.53 17.24
N GLU A 12 -6.47 -0.78 17.09
CA GLU A 12 -5.70 -1.76 17.86
C GLU A 12 -4.23 -1.75 17.43
N ARG A 13 -3.33 -1.65 18.40
CA ARG A 13 -1.88 -1.65 18.15
C ARG A 13 -1.37 -2.95 17.51
N SER A 14 -2.06 -4.05 17.73
CA SER A 14 -1.76 -5.35 17.10
C SER A 14 -1.94 -5.34 15.57
N ARG A 15 -2.62 -4.32 15.03
CA ARG A 15 -2.83 -4.11 13.59
C ARG A 15 -1.86 -3.09 12.97
N LEU A 16 -0.97 -2.50 13.78
CA LEU A 16 0.01 -1.53 13.28
C LEU A 16 1.10 -2.24 12.49
N ALA A 17 1.26 -1.86 11.24
CA ALA A 17 2.43 -2.16 10.42
C ALA A 17 3.08 -0.87 9.92
N VAL A 18 4.38 -0.93 9.64
CA VAL A 18 5.13 0.21 9.11
C VAL A 18 5.88 -0.23 7.86
N HIS A 19 5.76 0.56 6.78
CA HIS A 19 6.53 0.32 5.57
C HIS A 19 8.02 0.63 5.78
N THR A 20 8.91 -0.21 5.26
CA THR A 20 10.37 0.04 5.33
C THR A 20 10.76 1.36 4.68
N MET A 21 9.99 1.84 3.69
CA MET A 21 10.17 3.14 3.07
C MET A 21 9.88 4.31 4.02
N THR A 22 9.05 4.13 5.03
CA THR A 22 8.78 5.14 6.07
C THR A 22 10.05 5.44 6.88
N THR A 23 10.83 4.41 7.18
CA THR A 23 12.13 4.52 7.86
C THR A 23 13.29 4.20 6.90
N LYS A 24 13.22 4.74 5.70
CA LYS A 24 14.16 4.50 4.59
C LYS A 24 15.66 4.51 4.95
N PRO A 25 16.14 5.33 5.90
CA PRO A 25 17.55 5.30 6.32
C PRO A 25 17.99 4.00 7.00
N LEU A 26 17.06 3.20 7.51
CA LEU A 26 17.36 1.92 8.15
C LEU A 26 17.46 0.79 7.11
N SER A 27 18.45 -0.09 7.30
CA SER A 27 18.44 -1.39 6.63
C SER A 27 17.26 -2.24 7.10
N LEU A 28 16.93 -3.32 6.39
CA LEU A 28 15.84 -4.22 6.79
C LEU A 28 16.05 -4.76 8.22
N ALA A 29 17.28 -5.11 8.58
CA ALA A 29 17.61 -5.64 9.91
C ALA A 29 17.43 -4.58 11.01
N GLU A 30 17.91 -3.34 10.76
CA GLU A 30 17.72 -2.24 11.71
C GLU A 30 16.26 -1.86 11.86
N ALA A 31 15.48 -1.84 10.77
CA ALA A 31 14.05 -1.56 10.79
C ALA A 31 13.29 -2.65 11.57
N ALA A 32 13.57 -3.92 11.29
CA ALA A 32 12.93 -5.05 11.97
C ALA A 32 13.19 -5.04 13.48
N ASP A 33 14.44 -4.80 13.89
CA ASP A 33 14.81 -4.68 15.30
C ASP A 33 14.12 -3.47 15.98
N ALA A 34 14.15 -2.30 15.34
CA ALA A 34 13.55 -1.08 15.87
C ALA A 34 12.01 -1.19 16.01
N TYR A 35 11.35 -1.87 15.08
CA TYR A 35 9.90 -2.11 15.12
C TYR A 35 9.54 -3.10 16.24
N SER A 36 10.22 -4.22 16.29
CA SER A 36 10.03 -5.25 17.32
C SER A 36 10.21 -4.70 18.73
N GLN A 37 11.29 -3.94 18.99
CA GLN A 37 11.57 -3.32 20.30
C GLN A 37 10.45 -2.36 20.74
N ARG A 38 9.70 -1.79 19.82
CA ARG A 38 8.58 -0.86 20.08
C ARG A 38 7.22 -1.52 20.08
N GLY A 39 7.16 -2.84 19.87
CA GLY A 39 5.91 -3.60 19.83
C GLY A 39 5.04 -3.27 18.61
N ILE A 40 5.65 -2.81 17.51
CA ILE A 40 5.01 -2.78 16.18
C ILE A 40 4.90 -4.23 15.71
N ALA A 41 3.75 -4.63 15.19
CA ALA A 41 3.46 -6.04 14.90
C ALA A 41 3.76 -6.44 13.44
N GLY A 42 3.76 -5.48 12.50
CA GLY A 42 3.96 -5.74 11.08
C GLY A 42 5.01 -4.85 10.43
N ILE A 43 5.64 -5.38 9.39
CA ILE A 43 6.59 -4.69 8.52
C ILE A 43 6.21 -4.90 7.06
N SER A 44 5.80 -3.84 6.35
CA SER A 44 5.54 -3.91 4.91
C SER A 44 6.85 -3.64 4.17
N VAL A 45 7.33 -4.67 3.47
CA VAL A 45 8.68 -4.67 2.91
C VAL A 45 8.69 -4.08 1.51
N TRP A 46 9.45 -3.01 1.31
CA TRP A 46 9.72 -2.49 -0.02
C TRP A 46 10.85 -3.27 -0.69
N VAL A 47 10.75 -3.48 -1.99
CA VAL A 47 11.75 -4.25 -2.76
C VAL A 47 13.15 -3.67 -2.66
N GLU A 48 13.25 -2.34 -2.48
CA GLU A 48 14.51 -1.63 -2.28
C GLU A 48 15.20 -2.02 -0.96
N ALA A 49 14.44 -2.42 0.07
CA ALA A 49 15.00 -2.90 1.33
C ALA A 49 15.62 -4.31 1.22
N LEU A 50 15.37 -5.00 0.10
CA LEU A 50 15.93 -6.32 -0.19
C LEU A 50 17.21 -6.26 -1.03
N GLU A 51 17.65 -5.07 -1.47
CA GLU A 51 18.84 -4.94 -2.29
C GLU A 51 20.08 -5.52 -1.60
N GLY A 52 20.74 -6.45 -2.29
CA GLY A 52 21.94 -7.13 -1.77
C GLY A 52 21.68 -8.25 -0.75
N LEU A 53 20.41 -8.54 -0.43
CA LEU A 53 20.01 -9.65 0.43
C LEU A 53 19.43 -10.82 -0.38
N ALA A 54 19.74 -12.04 0.02
CA ALA A 54 18.95 -13.19 -0.41
C ALA A 54 17.57 -13.14 0.28
N THR A 55 16.51 -13.53 -0.39
CA THR A 55 15.14 -13.51 0.17
C THR A 55 15.04 -14.33 1.46
N SER A 56 15.70 -15.49 1.50
CA SER A 56 15.77 -16.33 2.71
C SER A 56 16.46 -15.63 3.92
N ALA A 57 17.45 -14.79 3.66
CA ALA A 57 18.08 -13.99 4.72
C ALA A 57 17.15 -12.86 5.19
N ALA A 58 16.44 -12.21 4.27
CA ALA A 58 15.42 -11.22 4.62
C ALA A 58 14.28 -11.84 5.44
N LYS A 59 13.80 -13.03 5.04
CA LYS A 59 12.80 -13.81 5.81
C LYS A 59 13.27 -14.10 7.22
N GLN A 60 14.52 -14.58 7.38
CA GLN A 60 15.10 -14.87 8.68
C GLN A 60 15.15 -13.62 9.59
N ILE A 61 15.54 -12.46 9.04
CA ILE A 61 15.56 -11.18 9.78
C ILE A 61 14.17 -10.83 10.32
N VAL A 62 13.14 -10.95 9.49
CA VAL A 62 11.77 -10.63 9.88
C VAL A 62 11.23 -11.62 10.91
N ASP A 63 11.50 -12.92 10.73
CA ASP A 63 11.10 -13.98 11.66
C ASP A 63 11.76 -13.85 13.02
N ASP A 64 13.07 -13.59 13.06
CA ASP A 64 13.82 -13.40 14.31
C ASP A 64 13.31 -12.18 15.10
N ALA A 65 12.81 -11.14 14.40
CA ALA A 65 12.17 -9.98 15.02
C ALA A 65 10.72 -10.26 15.47
N GLY A 66 10.11 -11.39 15.08
CA GLY A 66 8.73 -11.75 15.39
C GLY A 66 7.69 -10.94 14.66
N LEU A 67 8.04 -10.28 13.53
CA LEU A 67 7.15 -9.44 12.74
C LEU A 67 6.36 -10.26 11.74
N LYS A 68 5.18 -9.74 11.36
CA LYS A 68 4.41 -10.21 10.20
C LYS A 68 4.68 -9.32 9.00
N VAL A 69 4.49 -9.88 7.80
CA VAL A 69 4.66 -9.14 6.54
C VAL A 69 3.30 -8.94 5.87
N PRO A 70 2.61 -7.82 6.11
CA PRO A 70 1.36 -7.50 5.39
C PRO A 70 1.56 -7.48 3.87
N ALA A 71 2.60 -6.80 3.41
CA ALA A 71 2.81 -6.58 1.99
C ALA A 71 4.28 -6.62 1.57
N LEU A 72 4.52 -7.14 0.36
CA LEU A 72 5.66 -6.75 -0.45
C LEU A 72 5.26 -5.56 -1.34
N VAL A 73 6.07 -4.51 -1.35
CA VAL A 73 5.82 -3.29 -2.11
C VAL A 73 7.07 -3.01 -2.96
N ARG A 74 7.02 -2.85 -4.22
CA ARG A 74 5.86 -2.79 -5.10
C ARG A 74 6.11 -3.60 -6.37
N GLY A 75 5.05 -4.24 -6.85
CA GLY A 75 4.97 -4.78 -8.18
C GLY A 75 4.21 -3.85 -9.15
N GLY A 76 3.74 -4.42 -10.26
CA GLY A 76 2.95 -3.72 -11.26
C GLY A 76 3.74 -3.25 -12.47
N PHE A 77 3.68 -1.94 -12.77
CA PHE A 77 4.35 -1.29 -13.90
C PHE A 77 4.02 -1.92 -15.27
N PHE A 78 2.79 -2.39 -15.47
CA PHE A 78 2.38 -3.13 -16.67
C PHE A 78 2.37 -2.29 -17.96
N CYS A 79 2.31 -0.95 -17.83
CA CYS A 79 2.15 -0.04 -18.96
C CYS A 79 3.49 0.17 -19.70
N ALA A 80 3.56 -0.28 -20.94
CA ALA A 80 4.64 0.02 -21.87
C ALA A 80 4.12 -0.08 -23.32
N SER A 81 4.57 0.80 -24.20
CA SER A 81 4.21 0.78 -25.62
C SER A 81 4.70 -0.49 -26.31
N SER A 82 5.87 -0.99 -25.93
CA SER A 82 6.44 -2.24 -26.45
C SER A 82 5.82 -3.46 -25.78
N GLU A 83 5.33 -4.40 -26.59
CA GLU A 83 4.85 -5.69 -26.09
C GLU A 83 5.93 -6.49 -25.39
N SER A 84 7.16 -6.47 -25.91
CA SER A 84 8.32 -7.11 -25.28
C SER A 84 8.59 -6.58 -23.88
N GLU A 85 8.48 -5.26 -23.67
CA GLU A 85 8.63 -4.68 -22.33
C GLU A 85 7.47 -5.09 -21.41
N ARG A 86 6.23 -5.14 -21.90
CA ARG A 86 5.11 -5.64 -21.10
C ARG A 86 5.32 -7.10 -20.66
N HIS A 87 5.88 -7.96 -21.52
CA HIS A 87 6.22 -9.35 -21.15
C HIS A 87 7.28 -9.40 -20.04
N LYS A 88 8.36 -8.62 -20.15
CA LYS A 88 9.39 -8.53 -19.09
C LYS A 88 8.80 -8.08 -17.75
N ARG A 89 7.86 -7.13 -17.78
CA ARG A 89 7.18 -6.65 -16.57
C ARG A 89 6.29 -7.73 -15.94
N VAL A 90 5.60 -8.52 -16.75
CA VAL A 90 4.87 -9.70 -16.27
C VAL A 90 5.81 -10.72 -15.62
N ASP A 91 6.95 -11.03 -16.25
CA ASP A 91 7.92 -11.97 -15.70
C ASP A 91 8.55 -11.45 -14.40
N ASN A 92 8.84 -10.13 -14.33
CA ASN A 92 9.30 -9.50 -13.08
C ASN A 92 8.25 -9.62 -11.96
N ASN A 93 6.97 -9.40 -12.26
CA ASN A 93 5.91 -9.54 -11.25
C ASN A 93 5.74 -11.00 -10.78
N ARG A 94 5.94 -11.99 -11.64
CA ARG A 94 5.97 -13.41 -11.22
C ARG A 94 7.10 -13.66 -10.22
N HIS A 95 8.29 -13.11 -10.49
CA HIS A 95 9.40 -13.20 -9.55
C HIS A 95 9.12 -12.46 -8.22
N LEU A 96 8.46 -11.30 -8.26
CA LEU A 96 8.06 -10.59 -7.03
C LEU A 96 7.03 -11.38 -6.21
N ILE A 97 6.12 -12.13 -6.86
CA ILE A 97 5.19 -13.03 -6.17
C ILE A 97 5.95 -14.17 -5.47
N GLU A 98 7.00 -14.73 -6.10
CA GLU A 98 7.86 -15.74 -5.47
C GLU A 98 8.58 -15.17 -4.23
N ILE A 99 9.10 -13.95 -4.33
CA ILE A 99 9.71 -13.24 -3.18
C ILE A 99 8.67 -12.99 -2.07
N ALA A 100 7.46 -12.52 -2.43
CA ALA A 100 6.39 -12.30 -1.48
C ALA A 100 6.01 -13.58 -0.72
N ALA A 101 5.89 -14.69 -1.45
CA ALA A 101 5.61 -16.00 -0.86
C ALA A 101 6.72 -16.48 0.08
N GLU A 102 8.01 -16.31 -0.29
CA GLU A 102 9.14 -16.69 0.56
C GLU A 102 9.21 -15.83 1.84
N LEU A 103 8.76 -14.57 1.77
CA LEU A 103 8.65 -13.67 2.92
C LEU A 103 7.41 -13.92 3.80
N ASP A 104 6.50 -14.84 3.40
CA ASP A 104 5.16 -14.99 3.97
C ASP A 104 4.34 -13.69 3.90
N ALA A 105 4.54 -12.87 2.87
CA ALA A 105 3.75 -11.67 2.66
C ALA A 105 2.31 -12.03 2.24
N GLU A 106 1.32 -11.36 2.84
CA GLU A 106 -0.09 -11.61 2.55
C GLU A 106 -0.45 -11.13 1.14
N MET A 107 0.21 -10.07 0.65
CA MET A 107 -0.07 -9.48 -0.66
C MET A 107 1.17 -8.89 -1.35
N LEU A 108 1.06 -8.73 -2.68
CA LEU A 108 1.90 -7.86 -3.49
C LEU A 108 1.11 -6.61 -3.86
N VAL A 109 1.56 -5.42 -3.42
CA VAL A 109 0.96 -4.14 -3.81
C VAL A 109 1.39 -3.77 -5.22
N LEU A 110 0.43 -3.41 -6.07
CA LEU A 110 0.61 -3.13 -7.49
C LEU A 110 0.49 -1.64 -7.80
N VAL A 111 1.60 -0.96 -8.01
CA VAL A 111 1.66 0.35 -8.68
C VAL A 111 1.72 0.10 -10.18
N VAL A 112 0.61 0.35 -10.88
CA VAL A 112 0.37 -0.24 -12.21
C VAL A 112 1.16 0.35 -13.36
N GLY A 113 1.77 1.53 -13.17
CA GLY A 113 2.52 2.24 -14.20
C GLY A 113 1.64 3.13 -15.08
N ALA A 114 2.30 4.02 -15.81
CA ALA A 114 1.71 4.84 -16.86
C ALA A 114 2.63 4.92 -18.07
N GLU A 115 2.06 5.10 -19.25
CA GLU A 115 2.79 5.26 -20.51
C GLU A 115 2.34 6.56 -21.19
N PRO A 116 3.15 7.64 -21.11
CA PRO A 116 2.79 8.93 -21.69
C PRO A 116 2.46 8.83 -23.18
N GLY A 117 1.38 9.51 -23.59
CA GLY A 117 0.95 9.55 -25.00
C GLY A 117 0.06 8.38 -25.44
N VAL A 118 -0.21 7.42 -24.56
CA VAL A 118 -1.15 6.32 -24.81
C VAL A 118 -2.47 6.61 -24.08
N PRO A 119 -3.66 6.39 -24.72
CA PRO A 119 -4.94 6.57 -24.06
C PRO A 119 -5.06 5.74 -22.78
N LEU A 120 -5.61 6.33 -21.70
CA LEU A 120 -5.73 5.68 -20.39
C LEU A 120 -6.51 4.36 -20.45
N GLU A 121 -7.56 4.29 -21.26
CA GLU A 121 -8.33 3.05 -21.42
C GLU A 121 -7.50 1.89 -21.97
N GLN A 122 -6.62 2.18 -22.93
CA GLN A 122 -5.71 1.18 -23.48
C GLN A 122 -4.70 0.72 -22.43
N GLN A 123 -4.18 1.65 -21.63
CA GLN A 123 -3.26 1.33 -20.53
C GLN A 123 -3.93 0.47 -19.46
N ARG A 124 -5.16 0.79 -19.06
CA ARG A 124 -5.97 -0.03 -18.14
C ARG A 124 -6.24 -1.43 -18.68
N GLY A 125 -6.38 -1.56 -20.01
CA GLY A 125 -6.41 -2.87 -20.67
C GLY A 125 -5.13 -3.65 -20.46
N TRP A 126 -3.95 -3.03 -20.61
CA TRP A 126 -2.66 -3.67 -20.37
C TRP A 126 -2.46 -4.07 -18.88
N VAL A 127 -2.98 -3.25 -17.95
CA VAL A 127 -2.95 -3.57 -16.51
C VAL A 127 -3.78 -4.83 -16.25
N ARG A 128 -5.03 -4.89 -16.71
CA ARG A 128 -5.88 -6.08 -16.58
C ARG A 128 -5.20 -7.31 -17.17
N ASP A 129 -4.75 -7.24 -18.44
CA ASP A 129 -4.10 -8.35 -19.13
C ASP A 129 -2.81 -8.80 -18.43
N GLY A 130 -2.09 -7.85 -17.79
CA GLY A 130 -0.91 -8.13 -16.97
C GLY A 130 -1.25 -8.88 -15.68
N ILE A 131 -2.28 -8.44 -14.96
CA ILE A 131 -2.76 -9.08 -13.74
C ILE A 131 -3.28 -10.50 -14.05
N GLU A 132 -4.10 -10.68 -15.10
CA GLU A 132 -4.58 -12.00 -15.53
C GLU A 132 -3.43 -12.99 -15.81
N LYS A 133 -2.29 -12.50 -16.32
CA LYS A 133 -1.11 -13.35 -16.62
C LYS A 133 -0.30 -13.75 -15.39
N ILE A 134 -0.35 -12.97 -14.30
CA ILE A 134 0.37 -13.28 -13.07
C ILE A 134 -0.53 -13.97 -12.03
N LEU A 135 -1.84 -13.87 -12.17
CA LEU A 135 -2.83 -14.40 -11.23
C LEU A 135 -2.64 -15.88 -10.92
N PRO A 136 -2.43 -16.80 -11.89
CA PRO A 136 -2.22 -18.22 -11.56
C PRO A 136 -0.99 -18.48 -10.68
N VAL A 137 0.04 -17.63 -10.78
CA VAL A 137 1.23 -17.74 -9.90
C VAL A 137 0.90 -17.23 -8.50
N ALA A 138 0.15 -16.13 -8.41
CA ALA A 138 -0.30 -15.54 -7.14
C ALA A 138 -1.21 -16.50 -6.35
N GLU A 139 -2.18 -17.13 -7.02
CA GLU A 139 -3.05 -18.16 -6.44
C GLU A 139 -2.24 -19.37 -5.91
N ALA A 140 -1.33 -19.90 -6.74
CA ALA A 140 -0.49 -21.02 -6.35
C ALA A 140 0.44 -20.72 -5.17
N ALA A 141 0.86 -19.44 -5.05
CA ALA A 141 1.71 -18.93 -3.98
C ALA A 141 0.91 -18.44 -2.76
N ASN A 142 -0.43 -18.38 -2.83
CA ASN A 142 -1.31 -17.79 -1.84
C ASN A 142 -0.96 -16.33 -1.49
N VAL A 143 -0.59 -15.53 -2.52
CA VAL A 143 -0.26 -14.11 -2.40
C VAL A 143 -1.35 -13.30 -3.11
N LYS A 144 -2.03 -12.42 -2.39
CA LYS A 144 -3.05 -11.52 -2.96
C LYS A 144 -2.40 -10.44 -3.82
N LEU A 145 -3.13 -9.96 -4.83
CA LEU A 145 -2.71 -8.87 -5.72
C LEU A 145 -3.53 -7.63 -5.40
N ALA A 146 -2.93 -6.63 -4.77
CA ALA A 146 -3.60 -5.42 -4.33
C ALA A 146 -3.30 -4.24 -5.27
N ILE A 147 -4.25 -3.84 -6.10
CA ILE A 147 -4.12 -2.65 -6.97
C ILE A 147 -4.16 -1.41 -6.07
N GLU A 148 -3.15 -0.56 -6.16
CA GLU A 148 -3.12 0.73 -5.48
C GLU A 148 -3.42 1.87 -6.46
N PRO A 149 -4.59 2.52 -6.36
CA PRO A 149 -4.86 3.74 -7.10
C PRO A 149 -3.97 4.87 -6.59
N LEU A 150 -3.23 5.54 -7.48
CA LEU A 150 -2.41 6.68 -7.09
C LEU A 150 -3.13 8.01 -7.35
N HIS A 151 -2.83 9.04 -6.56
CA HIS A 151 -3.35 10.38 -6.74
C HIS A 151 -3.22 10.85 -8.21
N PRO A 152 -4.20 11.58 -8.78
CA PRO A 152 -4.19 12.03 -10.18
C PRO A 152 -2.93 12.81 -10.61
N MET A 153 -2.19 13.38 -9.67
CA MET A 153 -0.90 14.03 -9.98
C MET A 153 0.11 13.07 -10.63
N TYR A 154 -0.09 11.75 -10.46
CA TYR A 154 0.77 10.70 -11.00
C TYR A 154 0.24 10.03 -12.28
N ALA A 155 -0.86 10.55 -12.85
CA ALA A 155 -1.51 9.93 -14.02
C ALA A 155 -0.61 9.85 -15.26
N ALA A 156 0.41 10.73 -15.34
CA ALA A 156 1.30 10.81 -16.51
C ALA A 156 2.58 9.96 -16.37
N ASP A 157 2.95 9.50 -15.16
CA ASP A 157 4.26 8.85 -14.96
C ASP A 157 4.24 7.59 -14.09
N LYS A 158 3.33 7.48 -13.11
CA LYS A 158 3.38 6.38 -12.14
C LYS A 158 2.17 5.45 -12.21
N SER A 159 0.98 5.94 -12.53
CA SER A 159 -0.23 5.10 -12.55
C SER A 159 -1.31 5.64 -13.47
N CYS A 160 -1.83 4.78 -14.33
CA CYS A 160 -3.02 5.05 -15.13
C CYS A 160 -4.34 4.77 -14.38
N ILE A 161 -4.26 4.35 -13.11
CA ILE A 161 -5.39 4.12 -12.20
C ILE A 161 -5.28 5.11 -11.06
N ASN A 162 -6.25 6.04 -11.00
CA ASN A 162 -6.18 7.20 -10.10
C ASN A 162 -7.41 7.34 -9.17
N ARG A 163 -8.34 6.41 -9.26
CA ARG A 163 -9.54 6.34 -8.42
C ARG A 163 -9.82 4.90 -8.02
N ILE A 164 -10.44 4.70 -6.85
CA ILE A 164 -10.88 3.37 -6.41
C ILE A 164 -11.85 2.74 -7.42
N ALA A 165 -12.78 3.53 -7.99
CA ALA A 165 -13.73 3.07 -9.01
C ALA A 165 -13.03 2.42 -10.22
N GLU A 166 -11.87 2.94 -10.62
CA GLU A 166 -11.10 2.42 -11.76
C GLU A 166 -10.43 1.09 -11.40
N ALA A 167 -9.86 0.98 -10.20
CA ALA A 167 -9.28 -0.27 -9.69
C ALA A 167 -10.38 -1.34 -9.51
N ARG A 168 -11.51 -0.98 -8.86
CA ARG A 168 -12.66 -1.88 -8.71
C ARG A 168 -13.17 -2.40 -10.05
N THR A 169 -13.25 -1.54 -11.08
CA THR A 169 -13.66 -1.97 -12.42
C THR A 169 -12.75 -3.07 -12.99
N ILE A 170 -11.44 -3.04 -12.69
CA ILE A 170 -10.51 -4.11 -13.09
C ILE A 170 -10.77 -5.37 -12.27
N CYS A 171 -10.92 -5.23 -10.95
CA CYS A 171 -11.26 -6.34 -10.07
C CYS A 171 -12.56 -7.04 -10.52
N ASP A 172 -13.61 -6.26 -10.84
CA ASP A 172 -14.90 -6.78 -11.29
C ASP A 172 -14.81 -7.52 -12.65
N ARG A 173 -13.93 -7.08 -13.54
CA ARG A 173 -13.71 -7.73 -14.85
C ARG A 173 -12.90 -9.02 -14.74
N ILE A 174 -11.95 -9.08 -13.84
CA ILE A 174 -11.14 -10.29 -13.59
C ILE A 174 -11.97 -11.30 -12.77
N ASP A 175 -12.79 -10.81 -11.86
CA ASP A 175 -13.70 -11.57 -10.99
C ASP A 175 -13.04 -12.73 -10.25
N ASP A 176 -11.91 -12.43 -9.60
CA ASP A 176 -11.14 -13.41 -8.84
C ASP A 176 -10.86 -12.92 -7.41
N PRO A 177 -11.00 -13.77 -6.37
CA PRO A 177 -10.82 -13.39 -4.97
C PRO A 177 -9.36 -13.04 -4.59
N PHE A 178 -8.38 -13.33 -5.43
CA PHE A 178 -6.99 -12.94 -5.24
C PHE A 178 -6.67 -11.53 -5.75
N VAL A 179 -7.64 -10.83 -6.38
CA VAL A 179 -7.43 -9.47 -6.91
C VAL A 179 -8.31 -8.49 -6.15
N GLY A 180 -7.70 -7.49 -5.51
CA GLY A 180 -8.37 -6.47 -4.71
C GLY A 180 -7.64 -5.13 -4.77
N VAL A 181 -7.90 -4.28 -3.79
CA VAL A 181 -7.43 -2.90 -3.75
C VAL A 181 -6.71 -2.62 -2.44
N ALA A 182 -5.57 -1.97 -2.51
CA ALA A 182 -4.95 -1.27 -1.38
C ALA A 182 -5.46 0.17 -1.38
N VAL A 183 -6.09 0.57 -0.29
CA VAL A 183 -6.63 1.92 -0.08
C VAL A 183 -5.58 2.74 0.66
N ASP A 184 -4.83 3.59 -0.06
CA ASP A 184 -3.93 4.58 0.55
C ASP A 184 -4.64 5.92 0.67
N VAL A 185 -4.85 6.40 1.90
CA VAL A 185 -5.53 7.67 2.15
C VAL A 185 -4.85 8.84 1.43
N TYR A 186 -3.51 8.84 1.31
CA TYR A 186 -2.77 9.89 0.59
C TYR A 186 -3.18 10.04 -0.86
N HIS A 187 -3.59 8.94 -1.47
CA HIS A 187 -3.91 8.90 -2.88
C HIS A 187 -5.40 9.13 -3.18
N VAL A 188 -6.29 8.86 -2.22
CA VAL A 188 -7.73 8.82 -2.49
C VAL A 188 -8.59 9.79 -1.66
N TRP A 189 -8.04 10.49 -0.64
CA TRP A 189 -8.80 11.35 0.27
C TRP A 189 -9.64 12.44 -0.43
N TRP A 190 -9.22 12.88 -1.60
CA TRP A 190 -9.85 13.92 -2.42
C TRP A 190 -11.03 13.42 -3.26
N ASP A 191 -11.19 12.09 -3.42
CA ASP A 191 -12.21 11.51 -4.31
C ASP A 191 -13.61 11.69 -3.72
N PRO A 192 -14.53 12.42 -4.41
CA PRO A 192 -15.89 12.63 -3.91
C PRO A 192 -16.72 11.35 -3.79
N ASP A 193 -16.32 10.28 -4.48
CA ASP A 193 -17.02 8.99 -4.44
C ASP A 193 -16.37 7.99 -3.46
N LEU A 194 -15.35 8.41 -2.68
CA LEU A 194 -14.54 7.55 -1.81
C LEU A 194 -15.40 6.63 -0.93
N SER A 195 -16.31 7.21 -0.14
CA SER A 195 -17.18 6.46 0.78
C SER A 195 -18.02 5.39 0.08
N SER A 196 -18.58 5.73 -1.10
CA SER A 196 -19.39 4.79 -1.87
C SER A 196 -18.54 3.65 -2.48
N GLU A 197 -17.32 3.95 -2.90
CA GLU A 197 -16.41 2.96 -3.47
C GLU A 197 -15.82 2.04 -2.40
N ILE A 198 -15.50 2.55 -1.20
CA ILE A 198 -15.09 1.74 -0.04
C ILE A 198 -16.19 0.72 0.30
N LYS A 199 -17.46 1.18 0.36
CA LYS A 199 -18.58 0.29 0.62
C LYS A 199 -18.69 -0.81 -0.44
N LEU A 200 -18.58 -0.48 -1.72
CA LEU A 200 -18.67 -1.47 -2.82
C LEU A 200 -17.51 -2.47 -2.78
N LEU A 201 -16.30 -2.04 -2.43
CA LEU A 201 -15.16 -2.93 -2.22
C LEU A 201 -15.40 -3.87 -1.04
N GLY A 202 -15.96 -3.36 0.07
CA GLY A 202 -16.29 -4.19 1.25
C GLY A 202 -17.36 -5.22 0.95
N GLU A 203 -18.43 -4.85 0.22
CA GLU A 203 -19.49 -5.78 -0.21
C GLU A 203 -18.94 -6.93 -1.08
N ALA A 204 -17.82 -6.70 -1.77
CA ALA A 204 -17.13 -7.70 -2.60
C ALA A 204 -15.95 -8.39 -1.89
N ASP A 205 -15.66 -8.07 -0.62
CA ASP A 205 -14.49 -8.55 0.14
C ASP A 205 -13.14 -8.29 -0.56
N ARG A 206 -12.99 -7.06 -1.14
CA ARG A 206 -11.84 -6.69 -1.98
C ARG A 206 -10.98 -5.56 -1.43
N ILE A 207 -11.13 -5.18 -0.15
CA ILE A 207 -10.18 -4.29 0.54
C ILE A 207 -9.06 -5.17 1.08
N PHE A 208 -7.86 -5.09 0.50
CA PHE A 208 -6.73 -5.94 0.89
C PHE A 208 -5.70 -5.23 1.73
N GLY A 209 -5.47 -3.92 1.51
CA GLY A 209 -4.56 -3.08 2.28
C GLY A 209 -5.21 -1.75 2.65
N PHE A 210 -4.75 -1.17 3.76
CA PHE A 210 -5.15 0.16 4.19
C PHE A 210 -3.92 0.93 4.67
N HIS A 211 -3.47 1.90 3.84
CA HIS A 211 -2.27 2.69 4.09
C HIS A 211 -2.63 4.06 4.62
N VAL A 212 -1.91 4.52 5.65
CA VAL A 212 -2.17 5.78 6.35
C VAL A 212 -0.93 6.66 6.43
N CYS A 213 -1.14 7.91 6.13
CA CYS A 213 -0.28 9.06 6.38
C CYS A 213 -1.12 10.31 6.22
N ASP A 214 -0.53 11.50 6.29
CA ASP A 214 -1.29 12.72 6.09
C ASP A 214 -0.73 13.57 4.94
N TRP A 215 -1.58 14.46 4.43
CA TRP A 215 -1.24 15.41 3.37
C TRP A 215 -0.84 16.74 4.01
N ARG A 216 0.46 17.04 3.98
CA ARG A 216 1.01 18.27 4.53
C ARG A 216 0.48 19.53 3.84
N VAL A 217 0.11 20.54 4.63
CA VAL A 217 -0.32 21.85 4.15
C VAL A 217 0.52 22.94 4.83
N PRO A 218 1.19 23.82 4.08
CA PRO A 218 1.36 23.82 2.62
C PRO A 218 2.26 22.66 2.13
N THR A 219 1.93 22.11 0.98
CA THR A 219 2.72 21.05 0.34
C THR A 219 3.96 21.63 -0.30
N ARG A 220 5.13 21.08 -0.01
CA ARG A 220 6.43 21.53 -0.56
C ARG A 220 6.90 20.62 -1.70
N ASP A 221 6.62 19.33 -1.59
CA ASP A 221 6.92 18.31 -2.60
C ASP A 221 5.77 17.29 -2.66
N LEU A 222 5.42 16.81 -3.86
CA LEU A 222 4.28 15.91 -4.05
C LEU A 222 4.61 14.44 -3.72
N LEU A 223 5.88 14.07 -3.63
CA LEU A 223 6.30 12.70 -3.37
C LEU A 223 6.87 12.54 -1.95
N THR A 224 7.75 13.45 -1.53
CA THR A 224 8.58 13.28 -0.33
C THR A 224 8.27 14.28 0.78
N ASP A 225 7.01 14.74 0.86
CA ASP A 225 6.54 15.67 1.89
C ASP A 225 5.25 15.19 2.57
N ARG A 226 5.05 13.86 2.67
CA ARG A 226 3.94 13.32 3.46
C ARG A 226 4.13 13.66 4.94
N ALA A 227 3.04 13.88 5.64
CA ALA A 227 3.02 14.20 7.07
C ALA A 227 2.66 12.96 7.91
N LEU A 228 2.96 13.05 9.23
CA LEU A 228 2.40 12.13 10.22
C LEU A 228 0.88 12.31 10.29
N MET A 229 0.17 11.26 10.64
CA MET A 229 -1.27 11.26 10.87
C MET A 229 -1.63 12.41 11.84
N GLY A 230 -2.60 13.26 11.47
CA GLY A 230 -3.05 14.42 12.22
C GLY A 230 -2.22 15.70 12.00
N ASP A 231 -1.14 15.68 11.24
CA ASP A 231 -0.32 16.86 10.92
C ASP A 231 -0.66 17.45 9.52
N GLY A 232 -1.75 17.03 8.90
CA GLY A 232 -2.18 17.47 7.57
C GLY A 232 -3.67 17.79 7.48
N CYS A 233 -4.30 17.42 6.36
CA CYS A 233 -5.69 17.76 6.07
C CYS A 233 -6.60 16.57 5.77
N ILE A 234 -6.11 15.34 5.89
CA ILE A 234 -6.89 14.13 5.61
C ILE A 234 -7.72 13.75 6.84
N ASP A 235 -9.00 13.47 6.65
CA ASP A 235 -9.85 12.84 7.68
C ASP A 235 -9.54 11.33 7.76
N ILE A 236 -8.38 10.98 8.30
CA ILE A 236 -7.90 9.60 8.38
C ILE A 236 -8.84 8.74 9.23
N ARG A 237 -9.31 9.26 10.37
CA ARG A 237 -10.25 8.55 11.26
C ARG A 237 -11.57 8.25 10.58
N GLY A 238 -12.14 9.24 9.86
CA GLY A 238 -13.36 9.06 9.10
C GLY A 238 -13.21 7.97 8.04
N ILE A 239 -12.15 8.04 7.23
CA ILE A 239 -11.87 7.05 6.19
C ILE A 239 -11.63 5.66 6.80
N ARG A 240 -10.86 5.55 7.89
CA ARG A 240 -10.66 4.28 8.60
C ARG A 240 -11.99 3.70 9.10
N GLY A 241 -12.82 4.55 9.70
CA GLY A 241 -14.15 4.12 10.16
C GLY A 241 -15.02 3.55 9.04
N GLU A 242 -14.98 4.15 7.84
CA GLU A 242 -15.67 3.63 6.66
C GLU A 242 -15.08 2.30 6.17
N VAL A 243 -13.76 2.17 6.13
CA VAL A 243 -13.04 0.95 5.72
C VAL A 243 -13.35 -0.19 6.70
N GLU A 244 -13.33 0.06 8.01
CA GLU A 244 -13.68 -0.92 9.04
C GLU A 244 -15.18 -1.29 9.01
N ALA A 245 -16.06 -0.31 8.81
CA ALA A 245 -17.49 -0.56 8.66
C ALA A 245 -17.81 -1.38 7.39
N ALA A 246 -16.97 -1.30 6.36
CA ALA A 246 -17.04 -2.11 5.16
C ALA A 246 -16.51 -3.55 5.36
N GLY A 247 -16.07 -3.92 6.57
CA GLY A 247 -15.64 -5.29 6.93
C GLY A 247 -14.12 -5.50 6.96
N PHE A 248 -13.30 -4.49 6.67
CA PHE A 248 -11.85 -4.65 6.72
C PHE A 248 -11.35 -4.75 8.16
N GLY A 249 -10.74 -5.88 8.50
CA GLY A 249 -10.10 -6.15 9.80
C GLY A 249 -8.58 -6.39 9.70
N GLY A 250 -7.99 -6.08 8.54
CA GLY A 250 -6.56 -6.30 8.27
C GLY A 250 -5.64 -5.26 8.91
N TRP A 251 -4.43 -5.17 8.40
CA TRP A 251 -3.39 -4.25 8.87
C TRP A 251 -3.71 -2.80 8.53
N ILE A 252 -3.31 -1.90 9.43
CA ILE A 252 -3.26 -0.46 9.19
C ILE A 252 -1.78 -0.10 9.03
N GLU A 253 -1.42 0.24 7.80
CA GLU A 253 -0.02 0.30 7.37
C GLU A 253 0.42 1.76 7.25
N VAL A 254 1.39 2.18 8.07
CA VAL A 254 1.92 3.54 8.00
C VAL A 254 2.93 3.65 6.87
N GLU A 255 2.62 4.50 5.88
CA GLU A 255 3.44 4.73 4.70
C GLU A 255 3.73 6.22 4.49
N ILE A 256 4.88 6.68 4.98
CA ILE A 256 5.26 8.10 4.96
C ILE A 256 6.56 8.29 4.17
N PHE A 257 6.46 8.99 3.03
CA PHE A 257 7.61 9.48 2.28
C PHE A 257 7.89 10.91 2.72
N SER A 258 8.98 11.15 3.45
CA SER A 258 9.30 12.49 3.95
C SER A 258 10.79 12.69 4.14
N GLU A 259 11.37 13.62 3.38
CA GLU A 259 12.79 14.01 3.55
C GLU A 259 13.09 14.50 4.97
N ASP A 260 12.15 15.24 5.59
CA ASP A 260 12.33 15.73 6.97
C ASP A 260 12.41 14.58 7.97
N HIS A 261 11.54 13.58 7.83
CA HIS A 261 11.50 12.44 8.73
C HIS A 261 12.66 11.48 8.47
N TRP A 262 13.07 11.30 7.22
CA TRP A 262 14.26 10.51 6.90
C TRP A 262 15.54 11.14 7.44
N ALA A 263 15.60 12.48 7.55
CA ALA A 263 16.74 13.18 8.13
C ALA A 263 16.73 13.22 9.66
N SER A 264 15.64 12.80 10.31
CA SER A 264 15.51 12.81 11.78
C SER A 264 16.03 11.53 12.43
N ASP A 265 16.13 11.52 13.77
CA ASP A 265 16.36 10.30 14.53
C ASP A 265 15.21 9.31 14.30
N GLN A 266 15.52 8.11 13.84
CA GLN A 266 14.51 7.12 13.47
C GLN A 266 13.81 6.49 14.68
N GLY A 267 14.46 6.47 15.84
CA GLY A 267 13.85 6.04 17.09
C GLY A 267 12.75 6.98 17.55
N ASP A 268 13.08 8.27 17.65
CA ASP A 268 12.13 9.34 18.00
C ASP A 268 10.99 9.43 16.97
N TYR A 269 11.30 9.16 15.68
CA TYR A 269 10.29 9.16 14.63
C TYR A 269 9.29 8.01 14.78
N LEU A 270 9.76 6.79 15.06
CA LEU A 270 8.90 5.64 15.32
C LEU A 270 8.01 5.85 16.56
N ASP A 271 8.53 6.46 17.61
CA ASP A 271 7.74 6.77 18.80
C ASP A 271 6.60 7.76 18.48
N LYS A 272 6.85 8.75 17.62
CA LYS A 272 5.81 9.67 17.11
C LYS A 272 4.80 8.94 16.21
N ILE A 273 5.25 8.03 15.34
CA ILE A 273 4.35 7.22 14.50
C ILE A 273 3.36 6.45 15.38
N ILE A 274 3.85 5.79 16.43
CA ILE A 274 3.01 5.03 17.34
C ILE A 274 1.99 5.95 18.04
N GLN A 275 2.45 7.07 18.57
CA GLN A 275 1.57 8.05 19.22
C GLN A 275 0.47 8.52 18.27
N ARG A 276 0.84 8.92 17.04
CA ARG A 276 -0.11 9.43 16.04
C ARG A 276 -1.04 8.35 15.52
N TYR A 277 -0.56 7.12 15.40
CA TYR A 277 -1.41 5.98 15.07
C TYR A 277 -2.52 5.80 16.11
N GLU A 278 -2.21 5.88 17.40
CA GLU A 278 -3.17 5.69 18.49
C GLU A 278 -4.14 6.88 18.62
N THR A 279 -3.70 8.11 18.27
CA THR A 279 -4.50 9.32 18.46
C THR A 279 -5.18 9.85 17.21
N ASP A 280 -4.63 9.66 16.02
CA ASP A 280 -5.05 10.38 14.81
C ASP A 280 -5.38 9.44 13.61
N SER A 281 -5.18 8.10 13.76
CA SER A 281 -5.57 7.16 12.71
C SER A 281 -6.96 6.59 12.90
#